data_3810ea153871fe22ca4067cc5760c204
#
_entry.id   3810ea153871fe22ca4067cc5760c204
#
_cell.length_a   1.000
_cell.length_b   1.000
_cell.length_c   1.000
_cell.angle_alpha   90.00
_cell.angle_beta   90.00
_cell.angle_gamma   90.00
#
_symmetry.space_group_name_H-M   'P 1'
#
loop_
_entity.id
_entity.type
_entity.pdbx_description
1 polymer ?
#
loop_
_entity_poly.entity_id
_entity_poly.type
_entity_poly.pdbx_seq_one_letter_code
_entity_poly.pdbx_strand_id
1 'polypeptide(L)'
;GIFIVSRGVVMFTSTLDMGGAMLTDMIAKNFKISFEKAEKMKKKYGLERNTPNKELFSVLLNSVSILRDDIVKHFLYWHTHKDEEGKNNPPIKKIILCGGDSNLIGLLDYLSVSTKNHVETANVWVNMIDTKSHIPDISFRQALAFSAALGLALRDYSDN
;
A
#
# COMPACT_ATOMS: atom_id res chain seq x y z
N GLY A 1 -0.68 5.36 5.83
CA GLY A 1 0.14 6.55 5.63
C GLY A 1 0.87 6.53 4.29
N ILE A 2 1.26 7.70 3.81
CA ILE A 2 2.14 7.89 2.65
C ILE A 2 3.46 8.45 3.14
N PHE A 3 4.56 7.89 2.65
CA PHE A 3 5.92 8.34 2.95
C PHE A 3 6.64 8.57 1.62
N ILE A 4 7.28 9.74 1.47
CA ILE A 4 8.20 9.97 0.37
C ILE A 4 9.62 9.83 0.90
N VAL A 5 10.37 8.89 0.33
CA VAL A 5 11.73 8.56 0.74
C VAL A 5 12.70 8.95 -0.38
N SER A 6 13.72 9.68 -0.06
CA SER A 6 14.80 10.03 -0.99
C SER A 6 16.17 9.76 -0.35
N ARG A 7 17.02 9.03 -1.05
CA ARG A 7 18.37 8.68 -0.57
C ARG A 7 18.40 8.03 0.82
N GLY A 8 17.41 7.18 1.11
CA GLY A 8 17.29 6.51 2.40
C GLY A 8 16.67 7.36 3.54
N VAL A 9 16.34 8.62 3.28
CA VAL A 9 15.74 9.53 4.26
C VAL A 9 14.27 9.75 3.96
N VAL A 10 13.43 9.73 5.00
CA VAL A 10 12.01 10.09 4.90
C VAL A 10 11.92 11.62 4.80
N MET A 11 11.53 12.11 3.64
CA MET A 11 11.43 13.54 3.32
C MET A 11 10.03 14.10 3.57
N PHE A 12 9.02 13.24 3.53
CA PHE A 12 7.62 13.66 3.70
C PHE A 12 6.79 12.52 4.26
N THR A 13 5.84 12.86 5.13
CA THR A 13 4.86 11.92 5.68
C THR A 13 3.46 12.51 5.61
N SER A 14 2.48 11.67 5.32
CA SER A 14 1.06 12.03 5.37
C SER A 14 0.24 10.85 5.89
N THR A 15 -0.79 11.15 6.65
CA THR A 15 -1.75 10.15 7.11
C THR A 15 -2.88 10.05 6.09
N LEU A 16 -3.26 8.82 5.78
CA LEU A 16 -4.46 8.53 4.99
C LEU A 16 -5.58 8.12 5.94
N ASP A 17 -6.75 8.67 5.74
CA ASP A 17 -7.95 8.26 6.49
C ASP A 17 -8.52 6.94 5.96
N MET A 18 -7.92 6.38 4.91
CA MET A 18 -8.35 5.13 4.29
C MET A 18 -7.43 3.96 4.68
N GLY A 19 -8.05 2.87 5.14
CA GLY A 19 -7.40 1.59 5.44
C GLY A 19 -8.30 0.42 5.09
N GLY A 20 -7.76 -0.80 5.22
CA GLY A 20 -8.49 -2.02 4.84
C GLY A 20 -9.76 -2.27 5.64
N ALA A 21 -9.79 -1.88 6.90
CA ALA A 21 -11.00 -1.98 7.72
C ALA A 21 -12.12 -1.08 7.18
N MET A 22 -11.78 0.11 6.68
CA MET A 22 -12.76 1.00 6.06
C MET A 22 -13.31 0.41 4.75
N LEU A 23 -12.45 -0.18 3.91
CA LEU A 23 -12.89 -0.89 2.70
C LEU A 23 -13.88 -2.02 3.06
N THR A 24 -13.58 -2.77 4.10
CA THR A 24 -14.45 -3.86 4.59
C THR A 24 -15.78 -3.33 5.10
N ASP A 25 -15.77 -2.23 5.85
CA ASP A 25 -16.98 -1.59 6.38
C ASP A 25 -17.87 -1.06 5.24
N MET A 26 -17.29 -0.47 4.21
CA MET A 26 -18.03 -0.01 3.03
C MET A 26 -18.72 -1.17 2.30
N ILE A 27 -18.05 -2.32 2.16
CA ILE A 27 -18.67 -3.54 1.62
C ILE A 27 -19.77 -4.01 2.54
N ALA A 28 -19.53 -4.10 3.84
CA ALA A 28 -20.51 -4.56 4.83
C ALA A 28 -21.80 -3.73 4.80
N LYS A 29 -21.66 -2.40 4.73
CA LYS A 29 -22.77 -1.45 4.65
C LYS A 29 -23.54 -1.56 3.33
N ASN A 30 -22.80 -1.62 2.22
CA ASN A 30 -23.42 -1.69 0.89
C ASN A 30 -24.24 -2.97 0.72
N PHE A 31 -23.69 -4.12 1.11
CA PHE A 31 -24.34 -5.42 0.97
C PHE A 31 -25.18 -5.83 2.18
N LYS A 32 -25.23 -5.01 3.23
CA LYS A 32 -25.97 -5.31 4.50
C LYS A 32 -25.55 -6.66 5.09
N ILE A 33 -24.27 -6.95 5.11
CA ILE A 33 -23.66 -8.19 5.64
C ILE A 33 -22.74 -7.90 6.82
N SER A 34 -22.38 -8.96 7.55
CA SER A 34 -21.41 -8.81 8.65
C SER A 34 -20.01 -8.41 8.12
N PHE A 35 -19.24 -7.73 8.98
CA PHE A 35 -17.87 -7.34 8.69
C PHE A 35 -16.99 -8.53 8.27
N GLU A 36 -17.15 -9.68 8.92
CA GLU A 36 -16.40 -10.89 8.58
C GLU A 36 -16.72 -11.42 7.18
N LYS A 37 -17.98 -11.39 6.76
CA LYS A 37 -18.39 -11.77 5.40
C LYS A 37 -17.84 -10.79 4.39
N ALA A 38 -17.91 -9.51 4.67
CA ALA A 38 -17.36 -8.46 3.84
C ALA A 38 -15.84 -8.60 3.66
N GLU A 39 -15.11 -8.90 4.75
CA GLU A 39 -13.66 -9.13 4.71
C GLU A 39 -13.29 -10.35 3.86
N LYS A 40 -14.05 -11.44 3.97
CA LYS A 40 -13.87 -12.62 3.11
C LYS A 40 -14.12 -12.28 1.64
N MET A 41 -15.16 -11.51 1.34
CA MET A 41 -15.46 -11.06 -0.02
C MET A 41 -14.36 -10.17 -0.59
N LYS A 42 -13.89 -9.18 0.20
CA LYS A 42 -12.76 -8.31 -0.17
C LYS A 42 -11.52 -9.11 -0.53
N LYS A 43 -11.12 -10.05 0.33
CA LYS A 43 -9.92 -10.89 0.11
C LYS A 43 -10.06 -11.84 -1.07
N LYS A 44 -11.26 -12.37 -1.30
CA LYS A 44 -11.51 -13.36 -2.36
C LYS A 44 -11.54 -12.73 -3.75
N TYR A 45 -12.16 -11.58 -3.89
CA TYR A 45 -12.45 -11.00 -5.21
C TYR A 45 -11.59 -9.77 -5.54
N GLY A 46 -11.29 -8.92 -4.55
CA GLY A 46 -10.51 -7.70 -4.77
C GLY A 46 -11.04 -6.85 -5.91
N LEU A 47 -10.11 -6.33 -6.73
CA LEU A 47 -10.37 -5.53 -7.93
C LEU A 47 -10.30 -6.38 -9.22
N GLU A 48 -10.69 -7.64 -9.18
CA GLU A 48 -10.75 -8.46 -10.38
C GLU A 48 -11.91 -8.03 -11.28
N ARG A 49 -11.60 -7.66 -12.53
CA ARG A 49 -12.60 -7.23 -13.52
C ARG A 49 -13.59 -8.34 -13.90
N ASN A 50 -13.17 -9.59 -13.84
CA ASN A 50 -13.96 -10.76 -14.17
C ASN A 50 -14.74 -11.34 -12.96
N THR A 51 -14.82 -10.57 -11.86
CA THR A 51 -15.60 -11.00 -10.71
C THR A 51 -17.07 -11.18 -11.09
N PRO A 52 -17.75 -12.22 -10.60
CA PRO A 52 -19.18 -12.40 -10.82
C PRO A 52 -20.02 -11.31 -10.16
N ASN A 53 -19.46 -10.62 -9.17
CA ASN A 53 -20.13 -9.54 -8.46
C ASN A 53 -19.61 -8.17 -8.90
N LYS A 54 -20.26 -7.62 -9.94
CA LYS A 54 -19.91 -6.30 -10.50
C LYS A 54 -20.13 -5.14 -9.51
N GLU A 55 -21.10 -5.29 -8.61
CA GLU A 55 -21.38 -4.29 -7.58
C GLU A 55 -20.23 -4.21 -6.58
N LEU A 56 -19.71 -5.36 -6.12
CA LEU A 56 -18.53 -5.40 -5.25
C LEU A 56 -17.31 -4.75 -5.92
N PHE A 57 -17.09 -5.05 -7.18
CA PHE A 57 -16.02 -4.40 -7.95
C PHE A 57 -16.17 -2.88 -7.96
N SER A 58 -17.39 -2.37 -8.20
CA SER A 58 -17.66 -0.93 -8.24
C SER A 58 -17.43 -0.27 -6.87
N VAL A 59 -17.89 -0.89 -5.79
CA VAL A 59 -17.67 -0.41 -4.41
C VAL A 59 -16.19 -0.32 -4.10
N LEU A 60 -15.42 -1.37 -4.39
CA LEU A 60 -13.98 -1.39 -4.15
C LEU A 60 -13.24 -0.40 -5.06
N LEU A 61 -13.61 -0.32 -6.34
CA LEU A 61 -12.98 0.60 -7.28
C LEU A 61 -13.17 2.05 -6.86
N ASN A 62 -14.37 2.44 -6.46
CA ASN A 62 -14.67 3.79 -5.97
C ASN A 62 -13.80 4.12 -4.75
N SER A 63 -13.70 3.17 -3.82
CA SER A 63 -12.89 3.36 -2.60
C SER A 63 -11.40 3.49 -2.91
N VAL A 64 -10.87 2.61 -3.75
CA VAL A 64 -9.43 2.64 -4.11
C VAL A 64 -9.11 3.84 -5.01
N SER A 65 -10.09 4.40 -5.73
CA SER A 65 -9.87 5.64 -6.49
C SER A 65 -9.55 6.84 -5.59
N ILE A 66 -10.12 6.89 -4.38
CA ILE A 66 -9.79 7.93 -3.39
C ILE A 66 -8.31 7.80 -2.97
N LEU A 67 -7.85 6.58 -2.71
CA LEU A 67 -6.44 6.32 -2.42
C LEU A 67 -5.52 6.76 -3.57
N ARG A 68 -5.90 6.45 -4.81
CA ARG A 68 -5.18 6.89 -6.01
C ARG A 68 -5.11 8.40 -6.08
N ASP A 69 -6.22 9.11 -5.83
CA ASP A 69 -6.28 10.57 -5.88
C ASP A 69 -5.39 11.21 -4.81
N ASP A 70 -5.36 10.63 -3.61
CA ASP A 70 -4.44 11.06 -2.56
C ASP A 70 -2.97 10.85 -2.96
N ILE A 71 -2.63 9.72 -3.56
CA ILE A 71 -1.27 9.47 -4.07
C ILE A 71 -0.90 10.52 -5.12
N VAL A 72 -1.78 10.77 -6.10
CA VAL A 72 -1.55 11.75 -7.18
C VAL A 72 -1.39 13.17 -6.62
N LYS A 73 -2.21 13.55 -5.62
CA LYS A 73 -2.09 14.82 -4.91
C LYS A 73 -0.72 15.00 -4.25
N HIS A 74 -0.21 13.95 -3.59
CA HIS A 74 1.11 14.00 -2.96
C HIS A 74 2.25 14.01 -3.99
N PHE A 75 2.07 13.37 -5.14
CA PHE A 75 3.02 13.47 -6.25
C PHE A 75 3.09 14.91 -6.78
N LEU A 76 1.92 15.52 -7.00
CA LEU A 76 1.85 16.91 -7.46
C LEU A 76 2.51 17.84 -6.43
N TYR A 77 2.19 17.67 -5.15
CA TYR A 77 2.82 18.42 -4.07
C TYR A 77 4.35 18.31 -4.14
N TRP A 78 4.88 17.06 -4.19
CA TRP A 78 6.31 16.79 -4.23
C TRP A 78 7.01 17.45 -5.44
N HIS A 79 6.41 17.38 -6.61
CA HIS A 79 6.97 17.95 -7.83
C HIS A 79 6.89 19.47 -7.93
N THR A 80 5.92 20.10 -7.25
CA THR A 80 5.73 21.55 -7.31
C THR A 80 6.42 22.30 -6.19
N HIS A 81 6.77 21.61 -5.11
CA HIS A 81 7.50 22.20 -3.99
C HIS A 81 9.01 21.99 -4.17
N LYS A 82 9.75 23.00 -3.74
CA LYS A 82 11.22 22.99 -3.75
C LYS A 82 11.73 22.55 -2.38
N ASP A 83 12.95 22.07 -2.35
CA ASP A 83 13.67 21.79 -1.11
C ASP A 83 14.08 23.09 -0.38
N GLU A 84 14.70 22.96 0.79
CA GLU A 84 15.15 24.10 1.61
C GLU A 84 16.19 24.97 0.87
N GLU A 85 16.90 24.43 -0.11
CA GLU A 85 17.85 25.14 -0.95
C GLU A 85 17.22 25.79 -2.19
N GLY A 86 15.90 25.67 -2.36
CA GLY A 86 15.17 26.19 -3.51
C GLY A 86 15.31 25.36 -4.80
N LYS A 87 15.84 24.14 -4.70
CA LYS A 87 15.98 23.19 -5.82
C LYS A 87 14.71 22.36 -5.99
N ASN A 88 14.47 21.91 -7.21
CA ASN A 88 13.37 21.01 -7.49
C ASN A 88 13.62 19.64 -6.84
N ASN A 89 12.59 19.09 -6.22
CA ASN A 89 12.63 17.74 -5.69
C ASN A 89 12.87 16.70 -6.80
N PRO A 90 13.64 15.63 -6.52
CA PRO A 90 13.88 14.58 -7.50
C PRO A 90 12.56 13.85 -7.87
N PRO A 91 12.45 13.33 -9.10
CA PRO A 91 11.24 12.64 -9.53
C PRO A 91 11.02 11.37 -8.71
N ILE A 92 9.76 11.07 -8.39
CA ILE A 92 9.37 9.81 -7.77
C ILE A 92 9.53 8.70 -8.81
N LYS A 93 10.35 7.70 -8.50
CA LYS A 93 10.70 6.61 -9.42
C LYS A 93 9.74 5.43 -9.35
N LYS A 94 9.21 5.15 -8.15
CA LYS A 94 8.33 4.00 -7.91
C LYS A 94 7.47 4.20 -6.66
N ILE A 95 6.41 3.43 -6.59
CA ILE A 95 5.53 3.30 -5.41
C ILE A 95 5.78 1.92 -4.80
N ILE A 96 6.02 1.88 -3.49
CA ILE A 96 6.17 0.63 -2.75
C ILE A 96 4.98 0.48 -1.81
N LEU A 97 4.24 -0.60 -1.97
CA LEU A 97 3.08 -0.92 -1.12
C LEU A 97 3.51 -1.77 0.06
N CYS A 98 3.17 -1.35 1.27
CA CYS A 98 3.44 -2.04 2.52
C CYS A 98 2.13 -2.27 3.29
N GLY A 99 2.16 -3.24 4.20
CA GLY A 99 1.02 -3.58 5.05
C GLY A 99 0.11 -4.64 4.45
N GLY A 100 -0.79 -5.21 5.26
CA GLY A 100 -1.63 -6.33 4.88
C GLY A 100 -2.58 -6.04 3.71
N ASP A 101 -3.07 -4.81 3.61
CA ASP A 101 -3.99 -4.39 2.55
C ASP A 101 -3.33 -4.25 1.18
N SER A 102 -1.99 -4.19 1.11
CA SER A 102 -1.26 -4.25 -0.16
C SER A 102 -1.48 -5.58 -0.90
N ASN A 103 -2.00 -6.60 -0.19
CA ASN A 103 -2.41 -7.89 -0.77
C ASN A 103 -3.76 -7.87 -1.48
N LEU A 104 -4.48 -6.75 -1.49
CA LEU A 104 -5.76 -6.65 -2.21
C LEU A 104 -5.55 -6.99 -3.69
N ILE A 105 -6.23 -8.03 -4.15
CA ILE A 105 -6.10 -8.51 -5.52
C ILE A 105 -6.39 -7.36 -6.51
N GLY A 106 -5.52 -7.16 -7.48
CA GLY A 106 -5.65 -6.13 -8.51
C GLY A 106 -5.28 -4.71 -8.08
N LEU A 107 -4.96 -4.46 -6.80
CA LEU A 107 -4.57 -3.12 -6.31
C LEU A 107 -3.29 -2.61 -6.98
N LEU A 108 -2.28 -3.46 -7.06
CA LEU A 108 -0.99 -3.13 -7.67
C LEU A 108 -1.16 -2.71 -9.12
N ASP A 109 -1.88 -3.52 -9.91
CA ASP A 109 -2.14 -3.25 -11.32
C ASP A 109 -2.97 -1.98 -11.51
N TYR A 110 -4.00 -1.80 -10.68
CA TYR A 110 -4.84 -0.60 -10.71
C TYR A 110 -4.01 0.67 -10.45
N LEU A 111 -3.19 0.67 -9.42
CA LEU A 111 -2.34 1.82 -9.09
C LEU A 111 -1.28 2.05 -10.16
N SER A 112 -0.66 1.01 -10.68
CA SER A 112 0.35 1.12 -11.75
C SER A 112 -0.22 1.80 -13.00
N VAL A 113 -1.38 1.34 -13.45
CA VAL A 113 -2.05 1.91 -14.64
C VAL A 113 -2.55 3.33 -14.37
N SER A 114 -3.20 3.55 -13.22
CA SER A 114 -3.86 4.83 -12.93
C SER A 114 -2.91 5.95 -12.55
N THR A 115 -1.76 5.65 -11.93
CA THR A 115 -0.73 6.64 -11.58
C THR A 115 0.36 6.75 -12.63
N LYS A 116 0.41 5.84 -13.61
CA LYS A 116 1.47 5.73 -14.63
C LYS A 116 2.88 5.60 -14.02
N ASN A 117 2.97 4.98 -12.85
CA ASN A 117 4.22 4.73 -12.15
C ASN A 117 4.45 3.24 -11.96
N HIS A 118 5.72 2.86 -11.79
CA HIS A 118 6.04 1.52 -11.35
C HIS A 118 5.56 1.31 -9.92
N VAL A 119 4.76 0.27 -9.69
CA VAL A 119 4.22 -0.11 -8.38
C VAL A 119 4.67 -1.51 -8.02
N GLU A 120 5.18 -1.70 -6.83
CA GLU A 120 5.63 -3.00 -6.33
C GLU A 120 5.24 -3.17 -4.85
N THR A 121 5.19 -4.41 -4.37
CA THR A 121 5.06 -4.69 -2.94
C THR A 121 6.42 -4.66 -2.26
N ALA A 122 6.47 -4.21 -1.00
CA ALA A 122 7.70 -4.20 -0.23
C ALA A 122 8.24 -5.62 -0.03
N ASN A 123 9.55 -5.79 -0.14
CA ASN A 123 10.22 -6.97 0.38
C ASN A 123 10.59 -6.73 1.84
N VAL A 124 9.77 -7.24 2.76
CA VAL A 124 9.96 -7.03 4.21
C VAL A 124 11.17 -7.75 4.79
N TRP A 125 11.76 -8.70 4.03
CA TRP A 125 12.88 -9.50 4.48
C TRP A 125 14.24 -8.94 4.10
N VAL A 126 14.30 -7.93 3.24
CA VAL A 126 15.52 -7.46 2.57
C VAL A 126 16.68 -7.12 3.52
N ASN A 127 16.36 -6.63 4.73
CA ASN A 127 17.36 -6.22 5.73
C ASN A 127 17.35 -7.09 6.98
N MET A 128 16.62 -8.21 6.99
CA MET A 128 16.43 -9.03 8.19
C MET A 128 17.12 -10.38 8.11
N ILE A 129 17.01 -11.02 6.96
CA ILE A 129 17.49 -12.39 6.76
C ILE A 129 18.11 -12.54 5.39
N ASP A 130 19.12 -13.39 5.30
CA ASP A 130 19.57 -13.90 4.02
C ASP A 130 18.60 -14.99 3.54
N THR A 131 17.71 -14.65 2.61
CA THR A 131 16.73 -15.58 2.05
C THR A 131 17.34 -16.76 1.30
N LYS A 132 18.67 -16.75 1.04
CA LYS A 132 19.40 -17.87 0.48
C LYS A 132 19.73 -18.93 1.53
N SER A 133 19.93 -18.51 2.78
CA SER A 133 20.30 -19.38 3.90
C SER A 133 19.10 -19.79 4.77
N HIS A 134 18.04 -18.97 4.78
CA HIS A 134 16.87 -19.23 5.60
C HIS A 134 15.57 -18.81 4.89
N ILE A 135 14.61 -19.73 4.82
CA ILE A 135 13.27 -19.48 4.31
C ILE A 135 12.34 -19.30 5.49
N PRO A 136 11.70 -18.12 5.65
CA PRO A 136 10.74 -17.90 6.73
C PRO A 136 9.52 -18.81 6.64
N ASP A 137 8.99 -19.21 7.79
CA ASP A 137 7.80 -20.07 7.88
C ASP A 137 6.51 -19.38 7.42
N ILE A 138 6.52 -18.03 7.34
CA ILE A 138 5.37 -17.24 6.86
C ILE A 138 5.58 -16.82 5.41
N SER A 139 4.51 -16.89 4.63
CA SER A 139 4.55 -16.47 3.23
C SER A 139 4.85 -14.98 3.08
N PHE A 140 5.42 -14.58 1.93
CA PHE A 140 5.69 -13.18 1.61
C PHE A 140 4.46 -12.28 1.78
N ARG A 141 3.29 -12.75 1.35
CA ARG A 141 2.02 -12.00 1.51
C ARG A 141 1.62 -11.81 2.97
N GLN A 142 1.80 -12.82 3.81
CA GLN A 142 1.52 -12.70 5.24
C GLN A 142 2.50 -11.75 5.91
N ALA A 143 3.77 -11.81 5.52
CA ALA A 143 4.83 -10.97 6.07
C ALA A 143 4.59 -9.46 5.87
N LEU A 144 3.91 -9.06 4.78
CA LEU A 144 3.56 -7.67 4.53
C LEU A 144 2.72 -7.04 5.65
N ALA A 145 1.90 -7.83 6.35
CA ALA A 145 1.11 -7.34 7.49
C ALA A 145 1.99 -6.94 8.69
N PHE A 146 3.20 -7.46 8.77
CA PHE A 146 4.16 -7.21 9.86
C PHE A 146 5.21 -6.15 9.53
N SER A 147 5.10 -5.46 8.39
CA SER A 147 6.12 -4.49 7.92
C SER A 147 6.52 -3.48 8.99
N ALA A 148 5.57 -2.93 9.74
CA ALA A 148 5.85 -1.97 10.81
C ALA A 148 6.58 -2.61 12.00
N ALA A 149 6.15 -3.80 12.44
CA ALA A 149 6.76 -4.51 13.55
C ALA A 149 8.20 -4.94 13.22
N LEU A 150 8.40 -5.42 11.99
CA LEU A 150 9.72 -5.80 11.48
C LEU A 150 10.66 -4.59 11.38
N GLY A 151 10.15 -3.45 10.88
CA GLY A 151 10.92 -2.20 10.84
C GLY A 151 11.32 -1.69 12.22
N LEU A 152 10.43 -1.80 13.21
CA LEU A 152 10.73 -1.45 14.61
C LEU A 152 11.79 -2.38 15.23
N ALA A 153 11.72 -3.69 14.94
CA ALA A 153 12.70 -4.66 15.43
C ALA A 153 14.11 -4.44 14.86
N LEU A 154 14.22 -3.85 13.67
CA LEU A 154 15.52 -3.52 13.06
C LEU A 154 16.15 -2.24 13.63
N ARG A 155 15.40 -1.41 14.32
CA ARG A 155 15.88 -0.10 14.79
C ARG A 155 17.05 -0.21 15.74
N ASP A 156 17.00 -1.17 16.67
CA ASP A 156 18.06 -1.36 17.67
C ASP A 156 19.37 -1.93 17.10
N TYR A 157 19.34 -2.51 15.88
CA TYR A 157 20.52 -3.05 15.19
C TYR A 157 21.28 -2.01 14.37
N SER A 158 20.66 -0.86 14.07
CA SER A 158 21.28 0.18 13.25
C SER A 158 21.99 1.26 14.06
N ASP A 159 21.80 1.29 15.39
CA ASP A 159 22.40 2.27 16.30
C ASP A 159 23.68 1.77 17.00
N ASN A 160 24.21 0.58 16.64
CA ASN A 160 25.50 0.02 17.02
C ASN A 160 26.40 -0.06 15.79
#